data_f8b02a74f54250779f5d2f974789f294
#
_entry.id   f8b02a74f54250779f5d2f974789f294
#
_cell.length_a   1.000
_cell.length_b   1.000
_cell.length_c   1.000
_cell.angle_alpha   90.00
_cell.angle_beta   90.00
_cell.angle_gamma   90.00
#
_symmetry.space_group_name_H-M   'P 1'
#
loop_
_entity.id
_entity.type
_entity.pdbx_description
1 polymer ?
#
loop_
_entity_poly.entity_id
_entity_poly.type
_entity_poly.pdbx_seq_one_letter_code
_entity_poly.pdbx_strand_id
1 'polypeptide(L)'
;MIRAIILAAGLALLSLPALAATKAEAEATLAAAQAAESEAIAAKAAWTPTETALSNAQKALAAGKWDEAKAAADEAATLAKLSVEQANEQKTSWRNAVIR
;
A
#
# COMPACT_ATOMS: atom_id res chain seq x y z
N MET A 1 -7.87 36.34 19.82
CA MET A 1 -6.68 35.87 20.47
C MET A 1 -6.75 34.43 20.77
N ILE A 2 -7.54 34.09 21.70
CA ILE A 2 -7.68 32.71 22.08
C ILE A 2 -8.10 31.88 20.89
N ARG A 3 -8.94 32.46 20.08
CA ARG A 3 -9.39 31.77 18.89
C ARG A 3 -8.27 31.38 17.97
N ALA A 4 -7.35 32.28 17.75
CA ALA A 4 -6.25 32.00 16.86
C ALA A 4 -5.40 30.88 17.40
N ILE A 5 -5.20 30.87 18.71
CA ILE A 5 -4.41 29.84 19.34
C ILE A 5 -5.09 28.50 19.19
N ILE A 6 -6.39 28.49 19.36
CA ILE A 6 -7.15 27.26 19.24
C ILE A 6 -7.05 26.71 17.84
N LEU A 7 -7.12 27.59 16.86
CA LEU A 7 -7.01 27.15 15.48
C LEU A 7 -5.68 26.49 15.19
N ALA A 8 -4.63 27.14 15.66
CA ALA A 8 -3.30 26.59 15.43
C ALA A 8 -3.15 25.25 16.11
N ALA A 9 -3.61 25.18 17.33
CA ALA A 9 -3.51 23.93 18.07
C ALA A 9 -4.33 22.84 17.41
N GLY A 10 -5.51 23.20 16.99
CA GLY A 10 -6.36 22.22 16.34
C GLY A 10 -5.75 21.67 15.07
N LEU A 11 -5.14 22.55 14.31
CA LEU A 11 -4.50 22.13 13.10
C LEU A 11 -3.38 21.14 13.36
N ALA A 12 -2.53 21.49 14.31
CA ALA A 12 -1.40 20.63 14.64
C ALA A 12 -1.87 19.28 15.16
N LEU A 13 -2.87 19.30 16.02
CA LEU A 13 -3.36 18.07 16.61
C LEU A 13 -4.00 17.18 15.60
N LEU A 14 -4.70 17.76 14.65
CA LEU A 14 -5.34 16.96 13.64
C LEU A 14 -4.33 16.29 12.71
N SER A 15 -3.28 17.03 12.41
CA SER A 15 -2.30 16.48 11.47
C SER A 15 -1.46 15.38 12.07
N LEU A 16 -0.96 15.60 13.29
CA LEU A 16 -0.01 14.67 13.88
C LEU A 16 -0.60 13.30 14.14
N PRO A 17 -1.77 13.19 14.79
CA PRO A 17 -2.35 11.87 15.00
C PRO A 17 -2.70 11.16 13.72
N ALA A 18 -3.11 11.92 12.72
CA ALA A 18 -3.48 11.33 11.44
C ALA A 18 -2.28 10.77 10.71
N LEU A 19 -1.08 11.34 10.95
CA LEU A 19 0.13 10.88 10.28
C LEU A 19 0.82 9.75 11.01
N ALA A 20 0.52 9.58 12.29
CA ALA A 20 1.21 8.58 13.08
C ALA A 20 0.44 7.26 13.01
N ALA A 21 1.00 6.31 12.33
CA ALA A 21 0.42 4.98 12.25
C ALA A 21 0.75 4.21 13.53
N THR A 22 -0.17 3.35 13.93
CA THR A 22 0.07 2.46 15.05
C THR A 22 0.63 1.14 14.55
N LYS A 23 1.17 0.35 15.46
CA LYS A 23 1.64 -0.98 15.11
C LYS A 23 0.51 -1.81 14.51
N ALA A 24 -0.67 -1.72 15.10
CA ALA A 24 -1.81 -2.51 14.61
C ALA A 24 -2.19 -2.10 13.20
N GLU A 25 -2.17 -0.81 12.91
CA GLU A 25 -2.48 -0.34 11.56
C GLU A 25 -1.44 -0.82 10.56
N ALA A 26 -0.17 -0.74 10.94
CA ALA A 26 0.89 -1.18 10.05
C ALA A 26 0.78 -2.68 9.78
N GLU A 27 0.50 -3.46 10.80
CA GLU A 27 0.33 -4.90 10.63
C GLU A 27 -0.86 -5.24 9.76
N ALA A 28 -1.98 -4.53 9.95
CA ALA A 28 -3.17 -4.77 9.15
C ALA A 28 -2.91 -4.40 7.69
N THR A 29 -2.23 -3.29 7.45
CA THR A 29 -1.92 -2.87 6.09
C THR A 29 -0.99 -3.87 5.42
N LEU A 30 -0.01 -4.37 6.16
CA LEU A 30 0.89 -5.38 5.63
C LEU A 30 0.15 -6.66 5.28
N ALA A 31 -0.77 -7.09 6.14
CA ALA A 31 -1.54 -8.29 5.87
C ALA A 31 -2.37 -8.13 4.60
N ALA A 32 -2.97 -6.96 4.41
CA ALA A 32 -3.74 -6.69 3.21
C ALA A 32 -2.84 -6.71 1.97
N ALA A 33 -1.64 -6.16 2.09
CA ALA A 33 -0.70 -6.15 0.98
C ALA A 33 -0.25 -7.56 0.62
N GLN A 34 -0.01 -8.39 1.63
CA GLN A 34 0.37 -9.77 1.39
C GLN A 34 -0.75 -10.55 0.71
N ALA A 35 -2.00 -10.28 1.08
CA ALA A 35 -3.13 -10.91 0.44
C ALA A 35 -3.22 -10.49 -1.03
N ALA A 36 -3.00 -9.20 -1.31
CA ALA A 36 -3.03 -8.70 -2.68
C ALA A 36 -1.91 -9.33 -3.50
N GLU A 37 -0.73 -9.48 -2.92
CA GLU A 37 0.37 -10.11 -3.62
C GLU A 37 0.09 -11.59 -3.88
N SER A 38 -0.56 -12.27 -2.95
CA SER A 38 -0.94 -13.65 -3.18
C SER A 38 -1.86 -13.78 -4.39
N GLU A 39 -2.78 -12.83 -4.54
CA GLU A 39 -3.64 -12.81 -5.71
C GLU A 39 -2.85 -12.57 -6.98
N ALA A 40 -1.88 -11.66 -6.92
CA ALA A 40 -1.04 -11.38 -8.08
C ALA A 40 -0.23 -12.60 -8.47
N ILE A 41 0.31 -13.30 -7.48
CA ILE A 41 1.08 -14.52 -7.75
C ILE A 41 0.18 -15.58 -8.39
N ALA A 42 -1.02 -15.75 -7.86
CA ALA A 42 -1.96 -16.72 -8.40
C ALA A 42 -2.34 -16.38 -9.84
N ALA A 43 -2.38 -15.10 -10.17
CA ALA A 43 -2.69 -14.66 -11.52
C ALA A 43 -1.44 -14.62 -12.40
N LYS A 44 -0.30 -15.02 -11.88
CA LYS A 44 0.99 -14.98 -12.58
C LYS A 44 1.32 -13.56 -13.02
N ALA A 45 0.99 -12.62 -12.16
CA ALA A 45 1.17 -11.20 -12.44
C ALA A 45 2.08 -10.51 -11.43
N ALA A 46 2.82 -11.27 -10.64
CA ALA A 46 3.67 -10.69 -9.60
C ALA A 46 4.78 -9.83 -10.21
N TRP A 47 5.01 -8.69 -9.58
CA TRP A 47 6.04 -7.75 -10.03
C TRP A 47 7.14 -7.66 -8.99
N THR A 48 8.37 -7.51 -9.46
CA THR A 48 9.50 -7.31 -8.56
C THR A 48 9.34 -6.07 -7.67
N PRO A 49 8.87 -4.92 -8.19
CA PRO A 49 8.66 -3.76 -7.30
C PRO A 49 7.70 -4.03 -6.15
N THR A 50 6.69 -4.87 -6.37
CA THR A 50 5.78 -5.23 -5.31
C THR A 50 6.50 -6.00 -4.21
N GLU A 51 7.33 -6.94 -4.61
CA GLU A 51 8.07 -7.75 -3.65
C GLU A 51 9.06 -6.91 -2.86
N THR A 52 9.69 -5.94 -3.53
CA THR A 52 10.59 -5.02 -2.86
C THR A 52 9.84 -4.18 -1.83
N ALA A 53 8.66 -3.68 -2.20
CA ALA A 53 7.86 -2.88 -1.28
C ALA A 53 7.41 -3.71 -0.07
N LEU A 54 7.02 -4.97 -0.29
CA LEU A 54 6.66 -5.85 0.81
C LEU A 54 7.83 -6.09 1.74
N SER A 55 9.01 -6.33 1.18
CA SER A 55 10.20 -6.54 1.99
C SER A 55 10.51 -5.30 2.81
N ASN A 56 10.40 -4.12 2.20
CA ASN A 56 10.63 -2.87 2.93
C ASN A 56 9.63 -2.70 4.05
N ALA A 57 8.36 -3.05 3.80
CA ALA A 57 7.34 -2.96 4.83
C ALA A 57 7.65 -3.88 6.00
N GLN A 58 8.09 -5.10 5.72
CA GLN A 58 8.41 -6.06 6.77
C GLN A 58 9.60 -5.58 7.60
N LYS A 59 10.61 -5.03 6.94
CA LYS A 59 11.78 -4.52 7.64
C LYS A 59 11.43 -3.33 8.51
N ALA A 60 10.61 -2.42 7.99
CA ALA A 60 10.20 -1.25 8.76
C ALA A 60 9.36 -1.66 9.96
N LEU A 61 8.49 -2.65 9.78
CA LEU A 61 7.68 -3.16 10.88
C LEU A 61 8.56 -3.74 11.98
N ALA A 62 9.55 -4.54 11.59
CA ALA A 62 10.46 -5.14 12.55
C ALA A 62 11.27 -4.09 13.29
N ALA A 63 11.54 -2.97 12.64
CA ALA A 63 12.30 -1.88 13.25
C ALA A 63 11.43 -0.93 14.07
N GLY A 64 10.13 -1.16 14.13
CA GLY A 64 9.22 -0.30 14.89
C GLY A 64 8.84 0.98 14.16
N LYS A 65 9.12 1.05 12.88
CA LYS A 65 8.81 2.25 12.08
C LYS A 65 7.45 2.08 11.44
N TRP A 66 6.42 2.32 12.23
CA TRP A 66 5.06 2.00 11.80
C TRP A 66 4.59 2.82 10.60
N ASP A 67 4.95 4.11 10.56
CA ASP A 67 4.57 4.96 9.42
C ASP A 67 5.19 4.47 8.13
N GLU A 68 6.47 4.14 8.17
CA GLU A 68 7.16 3.65 7.00
C GLU A 68 6.64 2.28 6.58
N ALA A 69 6.36 1.44 7.57
CA ALA A 69 5.82 0.11 7.28
C ALA A 69 4.46 0.21 6.59
N LYS A 70 3.61 1.09 7.09
CA LYS A 70 2.29 1.26 6.51
C LYS A 70 2.39 1.82 5.10
N ALA A 71 3.24 2.82 4.90
CA ALA A 71 3.39 3.42 3.58
C ALA A 71 3.91 2.41 2.57
N ALA A 72 4.91 1.62 2.94
CA ALA A 72 5.46 0.61 2.05
C ALA A 72 4.44 -0.49 1.76
N ALA A 73 3.65 -0.87 2.77
CA ALA A 73 2.61 -1.87 2.57
C ALA A 73 1.51 -1.36 1.67
N ASP A 74 1.12 -0.07 1.82
CA ASP A 74 0.14 0.53 0.91
C ASP A 74 0.65 0.52 -0.52
N GLU A 75 1.91 0.85 -0.70
CA GLU A 75 2.52 0.83 -2.02
C GLU A 75 2.49 -0.59 -2.61
N ALA A 76 2.85 -1.58 -1.81
CA ALA A 76 2.85 -2.96 -2.27
C ALA A 76 1.45 -3.39 -2.69
N ALA A 77 0.45 -3.05 -1.90
CA ALA A 77 -0.92 -3.42 -2.23
C ALA A 77 -1.37 -2.78 -3.54
N THR A 78 -1.03 -1.51 -3.73
CA THR A 78 -1.39 -0.81 -4.95
C THR A 78 -0.71 -1.45 -6.16
N LEU A 79 0.59 -1.74 -6.04
CA LEU A 79 1.31 -2.35 -7.15
C LEU A 79 0.77 -3.73 -7.48
N ALA A 80 0.43 -4.51 -6.45
CA ALA A 80 -0.12 -5.84 -6.68
C ALA A 80 -1.44 -5.77 -7.44
N LYS A 81 -2.30 -4.85 -7.05
CA LYS A 81 -3.59 -4.70 -7.74
C LYS A 81 -3.41 -4.25 -9.17
N LEU A 82 -2.50 -3.29 -9.38
CA LEU A 82 -2.24 -2.82 -10.73
C LEU A 82 -1.69 -3.92 -11.62
N SER A 83 -0.81 -4.76 -11.09
CA SER A 83 -0.24 -5.83 -11.90
C SER A 83 -1.31 -6.82 -12.33
N VAL A 84 -2.27 -7.12 -11.45
CA VAL A 84 -3.36 -8.01 -11.81
C VAL A 84 -4.24 -7.37 -12.88
N GLU A 85 -4.55 -6.08 -12.72
CA GLU A 85 -5.35 -5.37 -13.70
C GLU A 85 -4.69 -5.37 -15.07
N GLN A 86 -3.39 -5.10 -15.11
CA GLN A 86 -2.68 -5.09 -16.38
C GLN A 86 -2.64 -6.47 -17.02
N ALA A 87 -2.45 -7.50 -16.21
CA ALA A 87 -2.45 -8.85 -16.76
C ALA A 87 -3.80 -9.20 -17.38
N ASN A 88 -4.88 -8.79 -16.72
CA ASN A 88 -6.21 -9.04 -17.24
C ASN A 88 -6.47 -8.24 -18.51
N GLU A 89 -6.03 -6.99 -18.53
CA GLU A 89 -6.20 -6.17 -19.74
C GLU A 89 -5.41 -6.74 -20.90
N GLN A 90 -4.21 -7.21 -20.65
CA GLN A 90 -3.41 -7.79 -21.72
C GLN A 90 -4.05 -9.05 -22.28
N LYS A 91 -4.65 -9.87 -21.43
CA LYS A 91 -5.36 -11.04 -21.92
C LYS A 91 -6.48 -10.67 -22.85
N THR A 92 -7.25 -9.65 -22.50
CA THR A 92 -8.35 -9.20 -23.32
C THR A 92 -7.85 -8.56 -24.61
N SER A 93 -6.85 -7.71 -24.52
CA SER A 93 -6.31 -7.04 -25.69
C SER A 93 -5.72 -8.04 -26.67
N TRP A 94 -4.97 -9.00 -26.17
CA TRP A 94 -4.36 -10.02 -27.01
C TRP A 94 -5.43 -10.81 -27.73
N ARG A 95 -6.47 -11.20 -26.99
CA ARG A 95 -7.56 -11.98 -27.59
C ARG A 95 -8.24 -11.20 -28.69
N ASN A 96 -8.50 -9.94 -28.45
CA ASN A 96 -9.14 -9.09 -29.46
C ASN A 96 -8.28 -8.94 -30.70
N ALA A 97 -6.97 -8.82 -30.51
CA ALA A 97 -6.06 -8.66 -31.63
C ALA A 97 -5.97 -9.92 -32.48
N VAL A 98 -6.00 -11.07 -31.84
CA VAL A 98 -5.81 -12.32 -32.55
C VAL A 98 -7.07 -12.76 -33.28
N ILE A 99 -8.21 -12.53 -32.69
CA ILE A 99 -9.47 -13.02 -33.24
C ILE A 99 -9.88 -12.25 -34.50
N ARG A 100 -9.43 -11.02 -34.64
CA ARG A 100 -9.76 -10.29 -35.87
C ARG A 100 -8.99 -10.80 -37.04
#